data_da857371da8ab573114483ab28a65498
#
_entry.id   da857371da8ab573114483ab28a65498
#
_cell.length_a   1.000
_cell.length_b   1.000
_cell.length_c   1.000
_cell.angle_alpha   90.00
_cell.angle_beta   90.00
_cell.angle_gamma   90.00
#
_symmetry.space_group_name_H-M   'P 1'
#
loop_
_entity.id
_entity.type
_entity.pdbx_description
1 polymer ?
#
loop_
_entity_poly.entity_id
_entity_poly.type
_entity_poly.pdbx_seq_one_letter_code
_entity_poly.pdbx_strand_id
1 'polypeptide(L)'
;MLDISHITKTFNPGTVNEKKVIHDLSLHLDPGDFVTIIGSNGAGKSTLFNAICGDFLTDSGSIVVNGQDVTFMPSYKGSKHIVRLFQDPMRGSGPGMTIEENLALAAGSGGWFSHVGAREKKSFRDRLAQLDMGLEDRMRQPVGLLSGGQRQALTLLMSTMNPPWLLLLDEHTAALDPATAEKVLEITKDVVAEHSITTLMVTPNMTQALALGN
;
A
#
# COMPACT_ATOMS: atom_id res chain seq x y z
N MET A 1 -0.21 -13.47 -11.41
CA MET A 1 0.22 -12.06 -11.16
C MET A 1 1.29 -11.98 -10.06
N LEU A 2 1.02 -12.42 -8.85
CA LEU A 2 2.03 -12.63 -7.80
C LEU A 2 2.24 -14.14 -7.62
N ASP A 3 3.47 -14.59 -7.71
CA ASP A 3 3.87 -15.98 -7.46
C ASP A 3 4.96 -16.00 -6.41
N ILE A 4 4.66 -16.57 -5.27
CA ILE A 4 5.60 -16.83 -4.18
C ILE A 4 5.79 -18.32 -4.09
N SER A 5 7.02 -18.79 -4.20
CA SER A 5 7.36 -20.22 -4.20
C SER A 5 8.36 -20.56 -3.12
N HIS A 6 7.94 -21.35 -2.15
CA HIS A 6 8.78 -21.96 -1.12
C HIS A 6 9.71 -20.99 -0.38
N ILE A 7 9.25 -19.75 -0.09
CA ILE A 7 10.08 -18.80 0.63
C ILE A 7 10.24 -19.18 2.10
N THR A 8 11.44 -18.97 2.62
CA THR A 8 11.74 -19.08 4.05
C THR A 8 12.46 -17.83 4.54
N LYS A 9 12.30 -17.52 5.83
CA LYS A 9 13.04 -16.44 6.48
C LYS A 9 13.29 -16.74 7.94
N THR A 10 14.57 -16.74 8.30
CA THR A 10 15.08 -16.84 9.67
C THR A 10 15.84 -15.57 10.02
N PHE A 11 15.48 -14.93 11.12
CA PHE A 11 16.21 -13.79 11.66
C PHE A 11 17.22 -14.27 12.71
N ASN A 12 18.39 -13.60 12.77
CA ASN A 12 19.47 -13.85 13.70
C ASN A 12 19.94 -15.34 13.74
N PRO A 13 20.19 -15.98 12.60
CA PRO A 13 20.56 -17.40 12.56
C PRO A 13 21.82 -17.67 13.37
N GLY A 14 21.84 -18.80 14.11
CA GLY A 14 22.97 -19.22 14.94
C GLY A 14 23.12 -18.43 16.25
N THR A 15 22.16 -17.60 16.63
CA THR A 15 22.17 -16.84 17.91
C THR A 15 21.05 -17.29 18.83
N VAL A 16 21.12 -16.90 20.12
CA VAL A 16 20.04 -17.15 21.09
C VAL A 16 18.70 -16.50 20.72
N ASN A 17 18.72 -15.52 19.82
CA ASN A 17 17.55 -14.82 19.31
C ASN A 17 17.15 -15.29 17.91
N GLU A 18 17.60 -16.47 17.51
CA GLU A 18 17.20 -17.06 16.23
C GLU A 18 15.68 -17.27 16.19
N LYS A 19 15.05 -16.78 15.13
CA LYS A 19 13.62 -16.93 14.92
C LYS A 19 13.31 -17.16 13.45
N LYS A 20 12.86 -18.34 13.11
CA LYS A 20 12.29 -18.64 11.79
C LYS A 20 10.86 -18.05 11.77
N VAL A 21 10.58 -17.14 10.87
CA VAL A 21 9.31 -16.40 10.79
C VAL A 21 8.49 -16.81 9.58
N ILE A 22 9.13 -17.08 8.44
CA ILE A 22 8.46 -17.63 7.26
C ILE A 22 8.94 -19.07 7.08
N HIS A 23 7.97 -20.00 6.97
CA HIS A 23 8.20 -21.43 6.93
C HIS A 23 7.67 -22.02 5.63
N ASP A 24 8.50 -22.07 4.58
CA ASP A 24 8.16 -22.74 3.30
C ASP A 24 6.80 -22.24 2.74
N LEU A 25 6.64 -20.91 2.64
CA LEU A 25 5.40 -20.29 2.22
C LEU A 25 5.33 -20.20 0.70
N SER A 26 4.21 -20.69 0.15
CA SER A 26 3.85 -20.52 -1.26
C SER A 26 2.48 -19.86 -1.35
N LEU A 27 2.34 -18.91 -2.29
CA LEU A 27 1.10 -18.15 -2.50
C LEU A 27 1.03 -17.70 -3.96
N HIS A 28 -0.14 -17.85 -4.57
CA HIS A 28 -0.41 -17.37 -5.92
C HIS A 28 -1.61 -16.42 -5.92
N LEU A 29 -1.51 -15.33 -6.67
CA LEU A 29 -2.61 -14.40 -6.97
C LEU A 29 -2.70 -14.20 -8.48
N ASP A 30 -3.91 -14.26 -9.01
CA ASP A 30 -4.20 -13.90 -10.39
C ASP A 30 -4.29 -12.37 -10.59
N PRO A 31 -4.20 -11.87 -11.82
CA PRO A 31 -4.41 -10.44 -12.10
C PRO A 31 -5.79 -9.97 -11.65
N GLY A 32 -5.83 -8.91 -10.84
CA GLY A 32 -7.08 -8.32 -10.35
C GLY A 32 -7.64 -8.97 -9.08
N ASP A 33 -7.00 -10.00 -8.53
CA ASP A 33 -7.42 -10.59 -7.26
C ASP A 33 -7.29 -9.60 -6.10
N PHE A 34 -8.25 -9.66 -5.19
CA PHE A 34 -8.21 -9.01 -3.89
C PHE A 34 -8.14 -10.07 -2.79
N VAL A 35 -6.94 -10.40 -2.34
CA VAL A 35 -6.70 -11.46 -1.35
C VAL A 35 -6.44 -10.86 0.03
N THR A 36 -7.06 -11.44 1.06
CA THR A 36 -6.86 -11.04 2.46
C THR A 36 -6.12 -12.09 3.26
N ILE A 37 -5.09 -11.66 3.98
CA ILE A 37 -4.35 -12.46 4.95
C ILE A 37 -4.82 -12.11 6.36
N ILE A 38 -5.30 -13.12 7.08
CA ILE A 38 -5.74 -13.00 8.46
C ILE A 38 -4.75 -13.75 9.36
N GLY A 39 -4.50 -13.24 10.53
CA GLY A 39 -3.65 -13.90 11.52
C GLY A 39 -3.35 -13.01 12.71
N SER A 40 -2.91 -13.63 13.81
CA SER A 40 -2.54 -12.94 15.03
C SER A 40 -1.29 -12.05 14.86
N ASN A 41 -1.07 -11.14 15.80
CA ASN A 41 0.16 -10.35 15.83
C ASN A 41 1.36 -11.28 16.02
N GLY A 42 2.42 -11.01 15.25
CA GLY A 42 3.62 -11.84 15.24
C GLY A 42 3.57 -13.09 14.35
N ALA A 43 2.46 -13.33 13.62
CA ALA A 43 2.33 -14.45 12.66
C ALA A 43 3.17 -14.30 11.37
N GLY A 44 3.96 -13.24 11.22
CA GLY A 44 4.82 -13.05 10.05
C GLY A 44 4.19 -12.26 8.90
N LYS A 45 2.98 -11.72 9.06
CA LYS A 45 2.26 -10.98 7.99
C LYS A 45 3.08 -9.79 7.44
N SER A 46 3.53 -8.89 8.31
CA SER A 46 4.37 -7.76 7.90
C SER A 46 5.75 -8.21 7.42
N THR A 47 6.25 -9.36 7.89
CA THR A 47 7.48 -9.97 7.37
C THR A 47 7.30 -10.41 5.92
N LEU A 48 6.15 -10.99 5.57
CA LEU A 48 5.83 -11.33 4.19
C LEU A 48 5.79 -10.07 3.30
N PHE A 49 5.13 -9.00 3.75
CA PHE A 49 5.11 -7.74 3.00
C PHE A 49 6.50 -7.15 2.81
N ASN A 50 7.34 -7.18 3.86
CA ASN A 50 8.72 -6.72 3.76
C ASN A 50 9.53 -7.56 2.77
N ALA A 51 9.30 -8.89 2.70
CA ALA A 51 9.93 -9.76 1.71
C ALA A 51 9.52 -9.40 0.28
N ILE A 52 8.21 -9.18 0.03
CA ILE A 52 7.68 -8.79 -1.28
C ILE A 52 8.22 -7.41 -1.71
N CYS A 53 8.34 -6.47 -0.76
CA CYS A 53 8.91 -5.13 -1.03
C CYS A 53 10.43 -5.12 -1.21
N GLY A 54 11.13 -6.21 -0.90
CA GLY A 54 12.59 -6.28 -0.96
C GLY A 54 13.29 -5.51 0.18
N ASP A 55 12.63 -5.34 1.34
CA ASP A 55 13.22 -4.72 2.53
C ASP A 55 14.29 -5.61 3.16
N PHE A 56 14.24 -6.92 2.90
CA PHE A 56 15.28 -7.90 3.18
C PHE A 56 15.19 -9.07 2.18
N LEU A 57 16.26 -9.85 2.10
CA LEU A 57 16.30 -11.03 1.25
C LEU A 57 15.73 -12.25 1.99
N THR A 58 14.99 -13.10 1.28
CA THR A 58 14.58 -14.42 1.76
C THR A 58 15.78 -15.37 1.83
N ASP A 59 15.71 -16.38 2.68
CA ASP A 59 16.79 -17.38 2.82
C ASP A 59 16.70 -18.43 1.71
N SER A 60 15.48 -18.70 1.21
CA SER A 60 15.23 -19.59 0.07
C SER A 60 13.92 -19.21 -0.63
N GLY A 61 13.66 -19.83 -1.77
CA GLY A 61 12.48 -19.64 -2.58
C GLY A 61 12.58 -18.43 -3.53
N SER A 62 11.47 -18.08 -4.16
CA SER A 62 11.40 -16.98 -5.12
C SER A 62 10.10 -16.19 -5.01
N ILE A 63 10.15 -14.93 -5.40
CA ILE A 63 9.01 -14.01 -5.49
C ILE A 63 9.00 -13.41 -6.89
N VAL A 64 7.93 -13.66 -7.64
CA VAL A 64 7.73 -13.15 -9.00
C VAL A 64 6.49 -12.26 -9.03
N VAL A 65 6.60 -11.05 -9.55
CA VAL A 65 5.49 -10.10 -9.70
C VAL A 65 5.37 -9.73 -11.17
N ASN A 66 4.21 -9.96 -11.75
CA ASN A 66 3.90 -9.73 -13.16
C ASN A 66 4.96 -10.34 -14.12
N GLY A 67 5.39 -11.57 -13.82
CA GLY A 67 6.41 -12.29 -14.59
C GLY A 67 7.86 -11.84 -14.34
N GLN A 68 8.08 -10.83 -13.49
CA GLN A 68 9.41 -10.35 -13.13
C GLN A 68 9.84 -10.93 -11.78
N ASP A 69 10.98 -11.58 -11.73
CA ASP A 69 11.60 -12.05 -10.48
C ASP A 69 12.10 -10.84 -9.68
N VAL A 70 11.51 -10.66 -8.49
CA VAL A 70 11.84 -9.57 -7.56
C VAL A 70 12.56 -10.08 -6.31
N THR A 71 12.88 -11.36 -6.21
CA THR A 71 13.43 -12.03 -5.02
C THR A 71 14.67 -11.31 -4.46
N PHE A 72 15.56 -10.86 -5.34
CA PHE A 72 16.79 -10.15 -4.99
C PHE A 72 16.81 -8.69 -5.48
N MET A 73 15.62 -8.17 -5.82
CA MET A 73 15.50 -6.80 -6.31
C MET A 73 15.55 -5.81 -5.14
N PRO A 74 16.41 -4.80 -5.17
CA PRO A 74 16.39 -3.74 -4.17
C PRO A 74 15.05 -3.00 -4.15
N SER A 75 14.54 -2.65 -2.96
CA SER A 75 13.23 -2.05 -2.75
C SER A 75 12.96 -0.81 -3.62
N TYR A 76 13.98 0.05 -3.84
CA TYR A 76 13.84 1.25 -4.69
C TYR A 76 13.54 0.94 -6.18
N LYS A 77 13.91 -0.25 -6.68
CA LYS A 77 13.58 -0.67 -8.05
C LYS A 77 12.17 -1.26 -8.13
N GLY A 78 11.76 -1.99 -7.10
CA GLY A 78 10.42 -2.59 -6.99
C GLY A 78 9.32 -1.56 -6.72
N SER A 79 9.64 -0.45 -6.04
CA SER A 79 8.68 0.57 -5.60
C SER A 79 7.86 1.25 -6.70
N LYS A 80 8.27 1.14 -7.96
CA LYS A 80 7.50 1.62 -9.11
C LYS A 80 6.29 0.74 -9.44
N HIS A 81 6.32 -0.52 -9.02
CA HIS A 81 5.35 -1.55 -9.42
C HIS A 81 4.68 -2.22 -8.23
N ILE A 82 5.32 -2.18 -7.07
CA ILE A 82 4.82 -2.74 -5.82
C ILE A 82 4.69 -1.58 -4.83
N VAL A 83 3.47 -1.24 -4.49
CA VAL A 83 3.18 -0.13 -3.57
C VAL A 83 2.60 -0.66 -2.28
N ARG A 84 3.08 -0.15 -1.15
CA ARG A 84 2.60 -0.52 0.18
C ARG A 84 1.97 0.68 0.89
N LEU A 85 0.73 0.48 1.35
CA LEU A 85 0.07 1.35 2.31
C LEU A 85 0.34 0.83 3.72
N PHE A 86 0.85 1.70 4.56
CA PHE A 86 1.20 1.37 5.94
C PHE A 86 0.02 1.64 6.88
N GLN A 87 0.04 1.01 8.05
CA GLN A 87 -0.88 1.30 9.14
C GLN A 87 -0.82 2.77 9.58
N ASP A 88 0.38 3.35 9.62
CA ASP A 88 0.59 4.77 9.85
C ASP A 88 0.67 5.53 8.50
N PRO A 89 -0.36 6.34 8.15
CA PRO A 89 -0.41 7.06 6.88
C PRO A 89 0.64 8.17 6.78
N MET A 90 1.31 8.54 7.89
CA MET A 90 2.43 9.49 7.86
C MET A 90 3.64 8.94 7.08
N ARG A 91 3.78 7.62 7.02
CA ARG A 91 4.89 6.97 6.30
C ARG A 91 4.74 7.04 4.77
N GLY A 92 3.54 7.25 4.27
CA GLY A 92 3.22 7.34 2.83
C GLY A 92 3.05 8.77 2.32
N SER A 93 3.27 9.80 3.16
CA SER A 93 3.04 11.21 2.79
C SER A 93 4.12 12.13 3.35
N GLY A 94 4.25 13.33 2.75
CA GLY A 94 5.04 14.44 3.29
C GLY A 94 4.18 15.33 4.19
N PRO A 95 4.17 15.16 5.52
CA PRO A 95 3.22 15.85 6.40
C PRO A 95 3.40 17.37 6.44
N GLY A 96 4.61 17.87 6.18
CA GLY A 96 4.90 19.31 6.06
C GLY A 96 4.54 19.92 4.70
N MET A 97 4.24 19.07 3.72
CA MET A 97 3.84 19.48 2.37
C MET A 97 2.32 19.61 2.29
N THR A 98 1.84 20.45 1.37
CA THR A 98 0.41 20.58 1.05
C THR A 98 -0.13 19.32 0.35
N ILE A 99 -1.46 19.19 0.31
CA ILE A 99 -2.13 18.11 -0.45
C ILE A 99 -1.69 18.16 -1.93
N GLU A 100 -1.70 19.37 -2.54
CA GLU A 100 -1.29 19.57 -3.93
C GLU A 100 0.15 19.11 -4.20
N GLU A 101 1.09 19.44 -3.30
CA GLU A 101 2.49 19.05 -3.43
C GLU A 101 2.68 17.54 -3.28
N ASN A 102 1.97 16.92 -2.35
CA ASN A 102 1.99 15.46 -2.18
C ASN A 102 1.46 14.75 -3.44
N LEU A 103 0.35 15.22 -4.02
CA LEU A 103 -0.20 14.66 -5.25
C LEU A 103 0.74 14.87 -6.45
N ALA A 104 1.37 16.03 -6.58
CA ALA A 104 2.34 16.30 -7.64
C ALA A 104 3.55 15.36 -7.55
N LEU A 105 4.03 15.11 -6.34
CA LEU A 105 5.11 14.16 -6.08
C LEU A 105 4.69 12.73 -6.48
N ALA A 106 3.50 12.29 -6.09
CA ALA A 106 2.97 10.97 -6.41
C ALA A 106 2.72 10.78 -7.91
N ALA A 107 2.26 11.84 -8.59
CA ALA A 107 2.07 11.83 -10.04
C ALA A 107 3.38 11.74 -10.84
N GLY A 108 4.51 11.99 -10.19
CA GLY A 108 5.81 12.10 -10.89
C GLY A 108 5.92 13.34 -11.77
N SER A 109 5.02 14.32 -11.59
CA SER A 109 4.89 15.50 -12.44
C SER A 109 5.91 16.59 -12.11
N GLY A 110 6.67 16.45 -11.04
CA GLY A 110 7.51 17.51 -10.52
C GLY A 110 9.00 17.20 -10.50
N GLY A 111 9.77 17.82 -11.36
CA GLY A 111 11.11 18.21 -10.93
C GLY A 111 10.97 19.15 -9.72
N TRP A 112 11.91 19.13 -8.80
CA TRP A 112 11.97 19.93 -7.55
C TRP A 112 11.52 21.42 -7.66
N PHE A 113 11.38 21.96 -8.87
CA PHE A 113 11.00 23.34 -9.16
C PHE A 113 9.81 23.50 -10.12
N SER A 114 9.09 22.44 -10.50
CA SER A 114 7.98 22.59 -11.43
C SER A 114 6.70 23.02 -10.70
N HIS A 115 6.13 24.14 -11.15
CA HIS A 115 4.80 24.58 -10.73
C HIS A 115 3.77 23.60 -11.29
N VAL A 116 2.87 23.10 -10.42
CA VAL A 116 1.70 22.32 -10.84
C VAL A 116 0.84 23.17 -11.77
N GLY A 117 0.65 22.72 -13.00
CA GLY A 117 -0.11 23.47 -14.01
C GLY A 117 -1.61 23.50 -13.69
N ALA A 118 -2.34 24.48 -14.26
CA ALA A 118 -3.79 24.62 -14.00
C ALA A 118 -4.60 23.36 -14.38
N ARG A 119 -4.23 22.66 -15.46
CA ARG A 119 -4.86 21.42 -15.90
C ARG A 119 -4.64 20.29 -14.87
N GLU A 120 -3.46 20.21 -14.34
CA GLU A 120 -3.05 19.20 -13.34
C GLU A 120 -3.76 19.45 -12.01
N LYS A 121 -3.82 20.71 -11.54
CA LYS A 121 -4.59 21.11 -10.37
C LYS A 121 -6.06 20.76 -10.49
N LYS A 122 -6.66 20.93 -11.68
CA LYS A 122 -8.03 20.50 -11.93
C LYS A 122 -8.17 18.98 -11.82
N SER A 123 -7.26 18.23 -12.42
CA SER A 123 -7.25 16.76 -12.32
C SER A 123 -7.12 16.27 -10.87
N PHE A 124 -6.26 16.90 -10.08
CA PHE A 124 -6.12 16.58 -8.65
C PHE A 124 -7.41 16.88 -7.87
N ARG A 125 -8.04 18.02 -8.13
CA ARG A 125 -9.31 18.38 -7.51
C ARG A 125 -10.40 17.38 -7.84
N ASP A 126 -10.54 16.99 -9.12
CA ASP A 126 -11.55 16.03 -9.58
C ASP A 126 -11.36 14.65 -8.90
N ARG A 127 -10.12 14.19 -8.77
CA ARG A 127 -9.78 12.93 -8.06
C ARG A 127 -10.02 13.03 -6.54
N LEU A 128 -9.70 14.15 -5.92
CA LEU A 128 -9.97 14.36 -4.48
C LEU A 128 -11.47 14.40 -4.19
N ALA A 129 -12.28 14.98 -5.08
CA ALA A 129 -13.72 15.02 -4.94
C ALA A 129 -14.36 13.61 -4.92
N GLN A 130 -13.77 12.63 -5.64
CA GLN A 130 -14.20 11.24 -5.61
C GLN A 130 -14.08 10.59 -4.22
N LEU A 131 -13.16 11.08 -3.37
CA LEU A 131 -13.02 10.58 -2.01
C LEU A 131 -14.16 11.02 -1.08
N ASP A 132 -14.93 12.05 -1.47
CA ASP A 132 -16.03 12.62 -0.68
C ASP A 132 -15.63 12.93 0.77
N MET A 133 -14.48 13.58 0.94
CA MET A 133 -13.91 13.96 2.25
C MET A 133 -13.61 15.46 2.38
N GLY A 134 -14.02 16.28 1.39
CA GLY A 134 -13.83 17.73 1.37
C GLY A 134 -12.36 18.14 1.21
N LEU A 135 -11.53 17.29 0.61
CA LEU A 135 -10.11 17.55 0.39
C LEU A 135 -9.87 18.41 -0.84
N GLU A 136 -10.77 18.38 -1.81
CA GLU A 136 -10.74 19.14 -3.07
C GLU A 136 -10.71 20.67 -2.86
N ASP A 137 -11.27 21.14 -1.75
CA ASP A 137 -11.27 22.55 -1.38
C ASP A 137 -10.11 22.95 -0.47
N ARG A 138 -9.30 21.98 -0.03
CA ARG A 138 -8.20 22.15 0.92
C ARG A 138 -6.83 21.83 0.33
N MET A 139 -6.65 21.89 -0.97
CA MET A 139 -5.42 21.48 -1.67
C MET A 139 -4.14 22.18 -1.17
N ARG A 140 -4.27 23.38 -0.59
CA ARG A 140 -3.14 24.14 0.00
C ARG A 140 -2.90 23.84 1.48
N GLN A 141 -3.72 22.98 2.10
CA GLN A 141 -3.55 22.60 3.50
C GLN A 141 -2.41 21.60 3.64
N PRO A 142 -1.51 21.75 4.63
CA PRO A 142 -0.51 20.74 4.97
C PRO A 142 -1.17 19.41 5.35
N VAL A 143 -0.63 18.31 4.83
CA VAL A 143 -1.16 16.95 5.07
C VAL A 143 -1.13 16.56 6.55
N GLY A 144 -0.16 17.08 7.30
CA GLY A 144 -0.07 16.86 8.76
C GLY A 144 -1.29 17.36 9.55
N LEU A 145 -2.08 18.29 9.00
CA LEU A 145 -3.29 18.81 9.63
C LEU A 145 -4.59 18.04 9.27
N LEU A 146 -4.50 17.02 8.44
CA LEU A 146 -5.63 16.17 8.09
C LEU A 146 -5.97 15.21 9.22
N SER A 147 -7.24 14.77 9.30
CA SER A 147 -7.63 13.65 10.15
C SER A 147 -6.95 12.34 9.69
N GLY A 148 -6.91 11.33 10.56
CA GLY A 148 -6.35 10.03 10.23
C GLY A 148 -6.97 9.43 8.95
N GLY A 149 -8.30 9.42 8.85
CA GLY A 149 -9.01 8.90 7.69
C GLY A 149 -8.80 9.71 6.41
N GLN A 150 -8.82 11.05 6.50
CA GLN A 150 -8.51 11.91 5.36
C GLN A 150 -7.09 11.67 4.82
N ARG A 151 -6.13 11.50 5.73
CA ARG A 151 -4.75 11.20 5.35
C ARG A 151 -4.62 9.82 4.74
N GLN A 152 -5.34 8.82 5.27
CA GLN A 152 -5.34 7.47 4.72
C GLN A 152 -5.94 7.43 3.32
N ALA A 153 -7.08 8.08 3.10
CA ALA A 153 -7.70 8.19 1.78
C ALA A 153 -6.81 8.94 0.77
N LEU A 154 -6.16 10.04 1.21
CA LEU A 154 -5.19 10.75 0.39
C LEU A 154 -4.00 9.85 0.02
N THR A 155 -3.45 9.10 0.98
CA THR A 155 -2.31 8.20 0.73
C THR A 155 -2.70 7.07 -0.24
N LEU A 156 -3.92 6.54 -0.13
CA LEU A 156 -4.47 5.58 -1.08
C LEU A 156 -4.55 6.19 -2.49
N LEU A 157 -5.12 7.38 -2.62
CA LEU A 157 -5.19 8.08 -3.91
C LEU A 157 -3.80 8.30 -4.51
N MET A 158 -2.84 8.76 -3.70
CA MET A 158 -1.45 8.94 -4.13
C MET A 158 -0.83 7.63 -4.64
N SER A 159 -1.07 6.52 -3.96
CA SER A 159 -0.53 5.20 -4.30
C SER A 159 -1.11 4.62 -5.59
N THR A 160 -2.26 5.12 -6.04
CA THR A 160 -2.97 4.66 -7.23
C THR A 160 -3.00 5.69 -8.36
N MET A 161 -2.36 6.85 -8.20
CA MET A 161 -2.22 7.84 -9.28
C MET A 161 -1.50 7.28 -10.51
N ASN A 162 -0.51 6.43 -10.29
CA ASN A 162 0.12 5.58 -11.28
C ASN A 162 -0.14 4.13 -10.84
N PRO A 163 -1.18 3.46 -11.38
CA PRO A 163 -1.61 2.17 -10.87
C PRO A 163 -0.47 1.16 -10.79
N PRO A 164 -0.16 0.61 -9.58
CA PRO A 164 0.88 -0.38 -9.42
C PRO A 164 0.42 -1.75 -9.97
N TRP A 165 1.35 -2.65 -10.19
CA TRP A 165 1.02 -4.05 -10.47
C TRP A 165 0.45 -4.74 -9.23
N LEU A 166 1.03 -4.45 -8.06
CA LEU A 166 0.65 -5.05 -6.78
C LEU A 166 0.51 -3.96 -5.70
N LEU A 167 -0.66 -3.93 -5.06
CA LEU A 167 -0.95 -3.07 -3.91
C LEU A 167 -0.95 -3.91 -2.63
N LEU A 168 -0.14 -3.53 -1.66
CA LEU A 168 -0.05 -4.16 -0.35
C LEU A 168 -0.69 -3.26 0.70
N LEU A 169 -1.74 -3.74 1.36
CA LEU A 169 -2.50 -3.00 2.38
C LEU A 169 -2.20 -3.58 3.77
N ASP A 170 -1.35 -2.91 4.54
CA ASP A 170 -0.89 -3.38 5.85
C ASP A 170 -1.70 -2.74 6.99
N GLU A 171 -2.80 -3.40 7.39
CA GLU A 171 -3.70 -2.94 8.48
C GLU A 171 -4.09 -1.45 8.35
N HIS A 172 -4.25 -0.98 7.14
CA HIS A 172 -4.34 0.44 6.78
C HIS A 172 -5.55 1.19 7.39
N THR A 173 -6.50 0.49 8.00
CA THR A 173 -7.67 1.08 8.69
C THR A 173 -7.67 0.83 10.19
N ALA A 174 -6.67 0.11 10.74
CA ALA A 174 -6.69 -0.33 12.13
C ALA A 174 -6.61 0.83 13.16
N ALA A 175 -6.05 1.97 12.78
CA ALA A 175 -5.92 3.15 13.64
C ALA A 175 -7.10 4.14 13.51
N LEU A 176 -8.14 3.82 12.71
CA LEU A 176 -9.28 4.68 12.46
C LEU A 176 -10.48 4.29 13.32
N ASP A 177 -11.37 5.25 13.58
CA ASP A 177 -12.67 4.95 14.14
C ASP A 177 -13.51 4.11 13.16
N PRO A 178 -14.51 3.34 13.64
CA PRO A 178 -15.23 2.38 12.80
C PRO A 178 -15.89 3.00 11.56
N ALA A 179 -16.53 4.16 11.68
CA ALA A 179 -17.22 4.80 10.56
C ALA A 179 -16.24 5.30 9.49
N THR A 180 -15.13 5.89 9.93
CA THR A 180 -14.06 6.33 9.01
C THR A 180 -13.36 5.13 8.37
N ALA A 181 -13.14 4.04 9.12
CA ALA A 181 -12.54 2.82 8.58
C ALA A 181 -13.40 2.21 7.48
N GLU A 182 -14.73 2.15 7.67
CA GLU A 182 -15.66 1.65 6.68
C GLU A 182 -15.63 2.49 5.39
N LYS A 183 -15.66 3.81 5.51
CA LYS A 183 -15.55 4.72 4.37
C LYS A 183 -14.23 4.56 3.60
N VAL A 184 -13.11 4.44 4.31
CA VAL A 184 -11.79 4.20 3.68
C VAL A 184 -11.75 2.85 2.96
N LEU A 185 -12.40 1.81 3.51
CA LEU A 185 -12.49 0.49 2.87
C LEU A 185 -13.35 0.53 1.60
N GLU A 186 -14.46 1.26 1.58
CA GLU A 186 -15.27 1.48 0.38
C GLU A 186 -14.45 2.18 -0.71
N ILE A 187 -13.79 3.28 -0.37
CA ILE A 187 -12.90 3.99 -1.30
C ILE A 187 -11.81 3.04 -1.83
N THR A 188 -11.22 2.21 -0.96
CA THR A 188 -10.20 1.23 -1.34
C THR A 188 -10.75 0.25 -2.38
N LYS A 189 -11.94 -0.27 -2.15
CA LYS A 189 -12.61 -1.21 -3.04
C LYS A 189 -12.88 -0.59 -4.41
N ASP A 190 -13.41 0.63 -4.43
CA ASP A 190 -13.76 1.34 -5.67
C ASP A 190 -12.50 1.62 -6.51
N VAL A 191 -11.45 2.14 -5.89
CA VAL A 191 -10.19 2.47 -6.57
C VAL A 191 -9.49 1.22 -7.10
N VAL A 192 -9.46 0.13 -6.32
CA VAL A 192 -8.86 -1.15 -6.74
C VAL A 192 -9.64 -1.75 -7.90
N ALA A 193 -10.99 -1.70 -7.86
CA ALA A 193 -11.85 -2.22 -8.92
C ALA A 193 -11.73 -1.38 -10.21
N GLU A 194 -11.73 -0.04 -10.10
CA GLU A 194 -11.60 0.87 -11.26
C GLU A 194 -10.33 0.61 -12.07
N HIS A 195 -9.23 0.31 -11.39
CA HIS A 195 -7.94 0.10 -12.03
C HIS A 195 -7.53 -1.38 -12.17
N SER A 196 -8.39 -2.32 -11.74
CA SER A 196 -8.12 -3.77 -11.72
C SER A 196 -6.77 -4.10 -11.06
N ILE A 197 -6.45 -3.44 -9.93
CA ILE A 197 -5.17 -3.59 -9.23
C ILE A 197 -5.19 -4.90 -8.44
N THR A 198 -4.20 -5.77 -8.66
CA THR A 198 -4.01 -6.95 -7.79
C THR A 198 -3.63 -6.48 -6.39
N THR A 199 -4.39 -6.93 -5.39
CA THR A 199 -4.27 -6.41 -4.03
C THR A 199 -4.11 -7.53 -3.01
N LEU A 200 -3.13 -7.38 -2.12
CA LEU A 200 -2.94 -8.24 -0.96
C LEU A 200 -3.11 -7.41 0.30
N MET A 201 -4.12 -7.73 1.11
CA MET A 201 -4.44 -7.00 2.33
C MET A 201 -4.16 -7.85 3.57
N VAL A 202 -3.55 -7.23 4.56
CA VAL A 202 -3.47 -7.77 5.93
C VAL A 202 -4.47 -7.05 6.81
N THR A 203 -5.32 -7.80 7.49
CA THR A 203 -6.26 -7.25 8.49
C THR A 203 -6.43 -8.22 9.66
N PRO A 204 -6.54 -7.72 10.91
CA PRO A 204 -6.95 -8.52 12.04
C PRO A 204 -8.48 -8.73 12.09
N ASN A 205 -9.26 -7.99 11.29
CA ASN A 205 -10.71 -7.98 11.32
C ASN A 205 -11.30 -8.93 10.29
N MET A 206 -11.92 -10.04 10.77
CA MET A 206 -12.58 -11.05 9.95
C MET A 206 -13.70 -10.48 9.08
N THR A 207 -14.49 -9.53 9.60
CA THR A 207 -15.61 -8.93 8.85
C THR A 207 -15.10 -8.16 7.65
N GLN A 208 -14.01 -7.39 7.81
CA GLN A 208 -13.38 -6.66 6.71
C GLN A 208 -12.79 -7.63 5.68
N ALA A 209 -12.16 -8.71 6.14
CA ALA A 209 -11.60 -9.72 5.26
C ALA A 209 -12.65 -10.36 4.35
N LEU A 210 -13.80 -10.73 4.91
CA LEU A 210 -14.91 -11.34 4.17
C LEU A 210 -15.65 -10.36 3.25
N ALA A 211 -15.62 -9.06 3.57
CA ALA A 211 -16.29 -8.04 2.76
C ALA A 211 -15.49 -7.64 1.50
N LEU A 212 -14.18 -7.82 1.52
CA LEU A 212 -13.27 -7.34 0.46
C LEU A 212 -12.60 -8.47 -0.33
N GLY A 213 -12.32 -9.62 0.28
CA GLY A 213 -11.72 -10.77 -0.40
C GLY A 213 -12.66 -11.39 -1.43
N ASN A 214 -12.14 -11.73 -2.59
CA ASN A 214 -12.82 -12.50 -3.63
C ASN A 214 -12.31 -13.95 -3.69
#